data_e91ddd5ec7dd44f6739aee8151d94d82
#
_entry.id   e91ddd5ec7dd44f6739aee8151d94d82
#
_cell.length_a   1.000
_cell.length_b   1.000
_cell.length_c   1.000
_cell.angle_alpha   90.00
_cell.angle_beta   90.00
_cell.angle_gamma   90.00
#
_symmetry.space_group_name_H-M   'P 1'
#
loop_
_entity.id
_entity.type
_entity.pdbx_description
1 polymer ?
#
loop_
_entity_poly.entity_id
_entity_poly.type
_entity_poly.pdbx_seq_one_letter_code
_entity_poly.pdbx_strand_id
1 'polypeptide(L)'
;MNDSAAANEPTPLIHDGVLYLINTDNILQALDGRTGDLIWENHLRPPKNVPGGTGAMRNIAIYQDKIFAETTDAHLFGVNARTGQTVWDVMVGDSAKGYGSSSGPIVIRGKVIQGENGCDRYKAQEKDQGCFISAFDPATGKLLWRFNTIARAGE
;
A
#
# COMPACT_ATOMS: atom_id res chain seq x y z
N MET A 1 -17.73 -8.55 -8.64
CA MET A 1 -16.88 -9.27 -9.63
C MET A 1 -15.90 -8.25 -10.17
N ASN A 2 -14.62 -8.56 -10.21
CA ASN A 2 -13.61 -7.61 -10.67
C ASN A 2 -13.50 -7.71 -12.19
N ASP A 3 -13.89 -6.67 -12.92
CA ASP A 3 -13.91 -6.65 -14.38
C ASP A 3 -12.56 -6.20 -14.99
N SER A 4 -11.53 -5.95 -14.16
CA SER A 4 -10.23 -5.53 -14.65
C SER A 4 -9.42 -6.72 -15.16
N ALA A 5 -8.74 -6.54 -16.28
CA ALA A 5 -7.80 -7.52 -16.84
C ALA A 5 -6.45 -7.56 -16.10
N ALA A 6 -6.31 -6.86 -14.98
CA ALA A 6 -5.08 -6.81 -14.20
C ALA A 6 -4.87 -8.10 -13.39
N ALA A 7 -3.61 -8.48 -13.22
CA ALA A 7 -3.26 -9.64 -12.40
C ALA A 7 -3.66 -9.41 -10.94
N ASN A 8 -4.30 -10.39 -10.32
CA ASN A 8 -4.66 -10.38 -8.92
C ASN A 8 -3.67 -11.29 -8.16
N GLU A 9 -2.73 -10.70 -7.43
CA GLU A 9 -1.62 -11.42 -6.77
C GLU A 9 -1.55 -11.19 -5.25
N PRO A 10 -2.64 -10.79 -4.55
CA PRO A 10 -2.54 -10.47 -3.13
C PRO A 10 -2.33 -11.73 -2.28
N THR A 11 -1.54 -11.58 -1.24
CA THR A 11 -1.49 -12.53 -0.14
C THR A 11 -2.58 -12.15 0.87
N PRO A 12 -3.61 -12.97 1.08
CA PRO A 12 -4.62 -12.69 2.08
C PRO A 12 -4.05 -12.68 3.49
N LEU A 13 -4.57 -11.81 4.35
CA LEU A 13 -4.25 -11.77 5.77
C LEU A 13 -5.45 -12.24 6.57
N ILE A 14 -5.24 -13.15 7.51
CA ILE A 14 -6.31 -13.65 8.40
C ILE A 14 -6.03 -13.16 9.82
N HIS A 15 -7.04 -12.55 10.42
CA HIS A 15 -7.00 -12.10 11.80
C HIS A 15 -8.39 -12.17 12.43
N ASP A 16 -8.50 -12.80 13.60
CA ASP A 16 -9.75 -12.97 14.38
C ASP A 16 -10.94 -13.49 13.56
N GLY A 17 -10.67 -14.47 12.68
CA GLY A 17 -11.70 -15.09 11.85
C GLY A 17 -12.14 -14.25 10.63
N VAL A 18 -11.52 -13.11 10.40
CA VAL A 18 -11.76 -12.27 9.23
C VAL A 18 -10.60 -12.42 8.25
N LEU A 19 -10.95 -12.57 6.99
CA LEU A 19 -9.99 -12.59 5.88
C LEU A 19 -9.96 -11.21 5.21
N TYR A 20 -8.79 -10.60 5.17
CA TYR A 20 -8.56 -9.31 4.52
C TYR A 20 -7.73 -9.52 3.26
N LEU A 21 -8.10 -8.83 2.19
CA LEU A 21 -7.35 -8.84 0.94
C LEU A 21 -7.49 -7.50 0.20
N ILE A 22 -6.50 -7.18 -0.61
CA ILE A 22 -6.57 -6.06 -1.53
C ILE A 22 -6.67 -6.61 -2.95
N ASN A 23 -7.72 -6.25 -3.66
CA ASN A 23 -7.92 -6.64 -5.05
C ASN A 23 -7.33 -5.61 -6.01
N THR A 24 -7.36 -5.92 -7.29
CA THR A 24 -7.14 -4.94 -8.37
C THR A 24 -8.02 -3.72 -8.17
N ASP A 25 -7.64 -2.60 -8.77
CA ASP A 25 -8.35 -1.32 -8.64
C ASP A 25 -8.35 -0.71 -7.23
N ASN A 26 -7.37 -1.13 -6.38
CA ASN A 26 -7.19 -0.63 -5.02
C ASN A 26 -8.41 -0.90 -4.11
N ILE A 27 -9.09 -2.03 -4.31
CA ILE A 27 -10.25 -2.42 -3.51
C ILE A 27 -9.79 -3.29 -2.34
N LEU A 28 -9.93 -2.75 -1.13
CA LEU A 28 -9.66 -3.47 0.11
C LEU A 28 -10.96 -4.09 0.63
N GLN A 29 -10.94 -5.40 0.94
CA GLN A 29 -12.11 -6.16 1.37
C GLN A 29 -11.83 -6.92 2.65
N ALA A 30 -12.88 -7.10 3.45
CA ALA A 30 -12.93 -8.04 4.57
C ALA A 30 -14.06 -9.04 4.37
N LEU A 31 -13.73 -10.30 4.51
CA LEU A 31 -14.67 -11.42 4.38
C LEU A 31 -14.74 -12.21 5.69
N ASP A 32 -15.89 -12.76 6.00
CA ASP A 32 -16.02 -13.76 7.06
C ASP A 32 -15.19 -15.00 6.69
N GLY A 33 -14.18 -15.33 7.48
CA GLY A 33 -13.26 -16.43 7.18
C GLY A 33 -13.91 -17.81 7.21
N ARG A 34 -15.12 -17.95 7.76
CA ARG A 34 -15.86 -19.20 7.82
C ARG A 34 -16.83 -19.39 6.65
N THR A 35 -17.48 -18.31 6.19
CA THR A 35 -18.52 -18.35 5.16
C THR A 35 -18.11 -17.78 3.82
N GLY A 36 -17.08 -16.89 3.81
CA GLY A 36 -16.67 -16.13 2.64
C GLY A 36 -17.58 -14.92 2.36
N ASP A 37 -18.54 -14.62 3.23
CA ASP A 37 -19.43 -13.48 3.04
C ASP A 37 -18.67 -12.17 3.19
N LEU A 38 -19.01 -11.19 2.36
CA LEU A 38 -18.44 -9.84 2.43
C LEU A 38 -18.91 -9.13 3.71
N ILE A 39 -17.96 -8.70 4.55
CA ILE A 39 -18.24 -7.90 5.75
C ILE A 39 -18.23 -6.42 5.37
N TRP A 40 -17.18 -5.97 4.70
CA TRP A 40 -17.08 -4.61 4.18
C TRP A 40 -16.11 -4.53 3.00
N GLU A 41 -16.26 -3.48 2.22
CA GLU A 41 -15.43 -3.13 1.08
C GLU A 41 -15.08 -1.64 1.11
N ASN A 42 -13.83 -1.30 0.81
CA ASN A 42 -13.37 0.07 0.69
C ASN A 42 -12.58 0.25 -0.62
N HIS A 43 -13.07 1.15 -1.47
CA HIS A 43 -12.37 1.60 -2.66
C HIS A 43 -11.41 2.72 -2.26
N LEU A 44 -10.17 2.37 -1.93
CA LEU A 44 -9.19 3.29 -1.34
C LEU A 44 -8.94 4.50 -2.23
N ARG A 45 -8.70 4.27 -3.52
CA ARG A 45 -8.54 5.32 -4.53
C ARG A 45 -8.91 4.74 -5.89
N PRO A 46 -9.41 5.59 -6.83
CA PRO A 46 -9.52 5.17 -8.22
C PRO A 46 -8.14 4.75 -8.76
N PRO A 47 -8.04 3.66 -9.53
CA PRO A 47 -6.78 3.27 -10.13
C PRO A 47 -6.30 4.37 -11.09
N LYS A 48 -5.06 4.81 -10.91
CA LYS A 48 -4.38 5.67 -11.86
C LYS A 48 -3.48 4.83 -12.75
N ASN A 49 -3.46 5.14 -14.04
CA ASN A 49 -2.43 4.61 -14.93
C ASN A 49 -1.09 5.23 -14.55
N VAL A 50 -0.40 4.62 -13.61
CA VAL A 50 0.98 4.95 -13.31
C VAL A 50 1.84 4.27 -14.37
N PRO A 51 2.61 5.02 -15.18
CA PRO A 51 3.46 4.41 -16.19
C PRO A 51 4.36 3.33 -15.58
N GLY A 52 4.21 2.08 -16.05
CA GLY A 52 4.93 0.89 -15.57
C GLY A 52 4.43 0.32 -14.23
N GLY A 53 3.31 0.76 -13.71
CA GLY A 53 2.59 0.07 -12.64
C GLY A 53 2.08 -1.29 -13.15
N THR A 54 2.28 -2.35 -12.37
CA THR A 54 1.77 -3.69 -12.72
C THR A 54 0.29 -3.86 -12.41
N GLY A 55 -0.31 -2.86 -11.76
CA GLY A 55 -1.71 -2.92 -11.31
C GLY A 55 -1.97 -3.86 -10.14
N ALA A 56 -0.99 -4.68 -9.74
CA ALA A 56 -1.16 -5.66 -8.68
C ALA A 56 -0.50 -5.19 -7.38
N MET A 57 -1.27 -5.20 -6.29
CA MET A 57 -0.76 -5.07 -4.92
C MET A 57 -0.61 -6.47 -4.32
N ARG A 58 0.49 -6.73 -3.60
CA ARG A 58 0.81 -8.09 -3.14
C ARG A 58 0.61 -8.31 -1.66
N ASN A 59 0.60 -7.26 -0.87
CA ASN A 59 0.61 -7.38 0.58
C ASN A 59 -0.19 -6.27 1.27
N ILE A 60 -0.75 -6.62 2.42
CA ILE A 60 -1.34 -5.72 3.40
C ILE A 60 -0.79 -6.10 4.77
N ALA A 61 -0.89 -5.21 5.73
CA ALA A 61 -0.47 -5.48 7.10
C ALA A 61 -1.57 -5.12 8.09
N ILE A 62 -1.55 -5.72 9.27
CA ILE A 62 -2.45 -5.39 10.37
C ILE A 62 -1.64 -5.05 11.63
N TYR A 63 -2.08 -4.05 12.36
CA TYR A 63 -1.58 -3.76 13.70
C TYR A 63 -2.67 -3.07 14.52
N GLN A 64 -2.92 -3.61 15.72
CA GLN A 64 -4.02 -3.17 16.57
C GLN A 64 -5.37 -3.25 15.82
N ASP A 65 -6.05 -2.14 15.69
CA ASP A 65 -7.37 -2.01 15.07
C ASP A 65 -7.34 -1.59 13.61
N LYS A 66 -6.17 -1.59 12.96
CA LYS A 66 -6.00 -1.06 11.60
C LYS A 66 -5.37 -2.04 10.63
N ILE A 67 -5.91 -2.06 9.43
CA ILE A 67 -5.28 -2.62 8.23
C ILE A 67 -4.51 -1.49 7.54
N PHE A 68 -3.30 -1.80 7.10
CA PHE A 68 -2.48 -0.92 6.27
C PHE A 68 -2.38 -1.51 4.88
N ALA A 69 -2.68 -0.69 3.91
CA ALA A 69 -2.64 -1.04 2.50
C ALA A 69 -2.05 0.13 1.70
N GLU A 70 -1.40 -0.18 0.62
CA GLU A 70 -0.90 0.83 -0.30
C GLU A 70 -1.58 0.70 -1.64
N THR A 71 -1.73 1.82 -2.33
CA THR A 71 -2.27 1.85 -3.70
C THR A 71 -1.15 1.94 -4.72
N THR A 72 -1.43 1.56 -5.96
CA THR A 72 -0.45 1.54 -7.05
C THR A 72 0.16 2.90 -7.36
N ASP A 73 -0.49 3.99 -6.95
CA ASP A 73 -0.03 5.37 -7.10
C ASP A 73 0.72 5.91 -5.86
N ALA A 74 1.27 5.01 -5.04
CA ALA A 74 2.12 5.29 -3.89
C ALA A 74 1.44 6.08 -2.76
N HIS A 75 0.17 5.75 -2.47
CA HIS A 75 -0.54 6.22 -1.28
C HIS A 75 -0.70 5.09 -0.27
N LEU A 76 -0.30 5.35 0.96
CA LEU A 76 -0.44 4.44 2.09
C LEU A 76 -1.66 4.83 2.93
N PHE A 77 -2.47 3.83 3.24
CA PHE A 77 -3.72 3.98 4.00
C PHE A 77 -3.66 3.25 5.33
N GLY A 78 -4.24 3.87 6.36
CA GLY A 78 -4.67 3.19 7.57
C GLY A 78 -6.19 3.11 7.58
N VAL A 79 -6.71 1.89 7.61
CA VAL A 79 -8.14 1.58 7.53
C VAL A 79 -8.57 0.88 8.80
N ASN A 80 -9.68 1.28 9.40
CA ASN A 80 -10.22 0.58 10.56
C ASN A 80 -10.62 -0.86 10.17
N ALA A 81 -10.02 -1.85 10.82
CA ALA A 81 -10.18 -3.26 10.46
C ALA A 81 -11.63 -3.77 10.62
N ARG A 82 -12.39 -3.19 11.56
CA ARG A 82 -13.77 -3.60 11.82
C ARG A 82 -14.77 -2.99 10.85
N THR A 83 -14.57 -1.72 10.50
CA THR A 83 -15.58 -0.94 9.76
C THR A 83 -15.24 -0.71 8.30
N GLY A 84 -13.98 -0.91 7.91
CA GLY A 84 -13.48 -0.59 6.56
C GLY A 84 -13.30 0.90 6.30
N GLN A 85 -13.54 1.78 7.30
CA GLN A 85 -13.39 3.22 7.10
C GLN A 85 -11.92 3.64 7.07
N THR A 86 -11.57 4.48 6.12
CA THR A 86 -10.25 5.11 6.05
C THR A 86 -10.07 6.07 7.23
N VAL A 87 -9.03 5.83 8.02
CA VAL A 87 -8.64 6.69 9.16
C VAL A 87 -7.68 7.77 8.71
N TRP A 88 -6.73 7.40 7.85
CA TRP A 88 -5.76 8.32 7.26
C TRP A 88 -5.28 7.82 5.89
N ASP A 89 -4.85 8.75 5.05
CA ASP A 89 -4.26 8.58 3.72
C ASP A 89 -3.05 9.49 3.62
N VAL A 90 -1.89 8.94 3.24
CA VAL A 90 -0.65 9.70 3.06
C VAL A 90 0.05 9.33 1.76
N MET A 91 0.54 10.32 1.05
CA MET A 91 1.37 10.13 -0.13
C MET A 91 2.78 9.73 0.31
N VAL A 92 3.24 8.54 -0.07
CA VAL A 92 4.58 8.04 0.22
C VAL A 92 5.58 8.52 -0.83
N GLY A 93 5.19 8.43 -2.09
CA GLY A 93 5.95 8.90 -3.24
C GLY A 93 5.05 9.61 -4.26
N ASP A 94 5.60 10.57 -4.98
CA ASP A 94 4.86 11.32 -5.99
C ASP A 94 4.73 10.49 -7.28
N SER A 95 3.54 10.01 -7.58
CA SER A 95 3.27 9.21 -8.78
C SER A 95 3.48 9.99 -10.09
N ALA A 96 3.35 11.33 -10.07
CA ALA A 96 3.68 12.15 -11.22
C ALA A 96 5.18 12.13 -11.56
N LYS A 97 6.01 11.81 -10.56
CA LYS A 97 7.45 11.61 -10.71
C LYS A 97 7.84 10.15 -10.98
N GLY A 98 6.86 9.28 -11.20
CA GLY A 98 7.07 7.88 -11.52
C GLY A 98 7.15 6.93 -10.32
N TYR A 99 6.99 7.43 -9.08
CA TYR A 99 6.87 6.55 -7.92
C TYR A 99 5.57 5.76 -7.96
N GLY A 100 5.64 4.52 -7.53
CA GLY A 100 4.50 3.65 -7.43
C GLY A 100 4.78 2.51 -6.46
N SER A 101 3.79 1.67 -6.25
CA SER A 101 3.95 0.49 -5.43
C SER A 101 3.35 -0.76 -6.07
N SER A 102 3.91 -1.89 -5.73
CA SER A 102 3.41 -3.21 -6.11
C SER A 102 3.61 -4.23 -4.99
N SER A 103 4.14 -3.82 -3.84
CA SER A 103 4.42 -4.71 -2.69
C SER A 103 3.37 -4.55 -1.60
N GLY A 104 3.44 -3.54 -0.82
CA GLY A 104 2.62 -3.26 0.33
C GLY A 104 3.42 -3.20 1.63
N PRO A 105 2.82 -2.67 2.70
CA PRO A 105 3.49 -2.39 3.96
C PRO A 105 3.74 -3.63 4.80
N ILE A 106 4.70 -3.51 5.73
CA ILE A 106 4.88 -4.41 6.87
C ILE A 106 4.85 -3.61 8.17
N VAL A 107 4.60 -4.28 9.30
CA VAL A 107 4.66 -3.64 10.62
C VAL A 107 5.79 -4.22 11.43
N ILE A 108 6.68 -3.36 11.93
CA ILE A 108 7.82 -3.72 12.77
C ILE A 108 7.86 -2.78 13.96
N ARG A 109 7.84 -3.35 15.18
CA ARG A 109 7.96 -2.59 16.45
C ARG A 109 7.02 -1.37 16.50
N GLY A 110 5.76 -1.59 16.12
CA GLY A 110 4.75 -0.54 16.15
C GLY A 110 4.95 0.60 15.13
N LYS A 111 5.63 0.31 14.02
CA LYS A 111 5.78 1.25 12.90
C LYS A 111 5.38 0.56 11.61
N VAL A 112 4.69 1.28 10.75
CA VAL A 112 4.36 0.84 9.40
C VAL A 112 5.54 1.17 8.50
N ILE A 113 6.12 0.17 7.88
CA ILE A 113 7.28 0.32 6.99
C ILE A 113 6.84 0.12 5.56
N GLN A 114 7.17 1.07 4.70
CA GLN A 114 6.84 1.03 3.28
C GLN A 114 8.02 1.47 2.42
N GLY A 115 8.27 0.76 1.34
CA GLY A 115 9.23 1.10 0.29
C GLY A 115 8.51 1.39 -1.02
N GLU A 116 9.16 2.13 -1.91
CA GLU A 116 8.61 2.52 -3.20
C GLU A 116 9.39 1.89 -4.36
N ASN A 117 8.68 1.68 -5.47
CA ASN A 117 9.27 1.38 -6.76
C ASN A 117 9.17 2.60 -7.71
N GLY A 118 9.65 2.46 -8.95
CA GLY A 118 9.61 3.54 -9.94
C GLY A 118 10.76 4.53 -9.84
N CYS A 119 11.58 4.39 -8.81
CA CYS A 119 12.81 5.12 -8.57
C CYS A 119 14.04 4.43 -9.21
N ASP A 120 13.80 3.33 -9.89
CA ASP A 120 14.83 2.56 -10.54
C ASP A 120 15.17 3.13 -11.94
N ARG A 121 16.14 2.49 -12.57
CA ARG A 121 16.72 2.81 -13.88
C ARG A 121 15.74 3.09 -15.02
N TYR A 122 14.47 2.75 -14.87
CA TYR A 122 13.50 2.88 -15.95
C TYR A 122 12.63 4.14 -15.87
N LYS A 123 12.50 4.76 -14.68
CA LYS A 123 11.52 5.82 -14.47
C LYS A 123 12.01 7.03 -13.72
N ALA A 124 13.13 6.95 -13.00
CA ALA A 124 13.74 8.12 -12.36
C ALA A 124 14.30 9.02 -13.44
N GLN A 125 13.50 9.95 -13.92
CA GLN A 125 13.91 10.93 -14.94
C GLN A 125 14.80 12.03 -14.38
N GLU A 126 14.87 12.15 -13.05
CA GLU A 126 15.68 13.15 -12.36
C GLU A 126 16.68 12.47 -11.43
N LYS A 127 17.92 12.93 -11.44
CA LYS A 127 19.05 12.38 -10.66
C LYS A 127 18.84 12.38 -9.14
N ASP A 128 17.83 13.10 -8.64
CA ASP A 128 17.55 13.25 -7.22
C ASP A 128 16.44 12.31 -6.68
N GLN A 129 15.91 11.42 -7.52
CA GLN A 129 14.83 10.51 -7.14
C GLN A 129 15.38 9.11 -6.87
N GLY A 130 16.08 8.96 -5.74
CA GLY A 130 16.52 7.66 -5.26
C GLY A 130 15.38 6.85 -4.65
N CYS A 131 15.52 5.52 -4.68
CA CYS A 131 14.66 4.62 -3.92
C CYS A 131 14.84 4.84 -2.42
N PHE A 132 13.78 4.63 -1.67
CA PHE A 132 13.78 4.81 -0.22
C PHE A 132 12.84 3.81 0.47
N ILE A 133 13.05 3.66 1.77
CA ILE A 133 12.14 3.01 2.70
C ILE A 133 11.74 4.04 3.74
N SER A 134 10.46 4.09 4.07
CA SER A 134 9.91 5.02 5.05
C SER A 134 9.21 4.29 6.17
N ALA A 135 9.22 4.89 7.37
CA ALA A 135 8.42 4.44 8.50
C ALA A 135 7.37 5.48 8.86
N PHE A 136 6.18 5.00 9.19
CA PHE A 136 5.03 5.81 9.52
C PHE A 136 4.46 5.41 10.88
N ASP A 137 3.90 6.38 11.57
CA ASP A 137 3.11 6.17 12.78
C ASP A 137 1.79 5.47 12.42
N PRO A 138 1.45 4.32 13.03
CA PRO A 138 0.27 3.55 12.65
C PRO A 138 -1.05 4.24 13.03
N ALA A 139 -1.05 5.14 14.00
CA ALA A 139 -2.26 5.82 14.43
C ALA A 139 -2.63 7.00 13.52
N THR A 140 -1.62 7.68 12.98
CA THR A 140 -1.79 8.98 12.31
C THR A 140 -1.32 9.03 10.87
N GLY A 141 -0.54 8.04 10.41
CA GLY A 141 0.12 8.07 9.11
C GLY A 141 1.29 9.05 9.02
N LYS A 142 1.68 9.67 10.15
CA LYS A 142 2.80 10.64 10.16
C LYS A 142 4.12 9.94 9.80
N LEU A 143 4.86 10.52 8.87
CA LEU A 143 6.21 10.08 8.55
C LEU A 143 7.12 10.25 9.78
N LEU A 144 7.76 9.14 10.20
CA LEU A 144 8.69 9.11 11.33
C LEU A 144 10.15 9.25 10.87
N TRP A 145 10.50 8.50 9.82
CA TRP A 145 11.82 8.57 9.17
C TRP A 145 11.75 8.02 7.74
N ARG A 146 12.75 8.40 6.95
CA ARG A 146 13.01 7.90 5.61
C ARG A 146 14.48 7.54 5.47
N PHE A 147 14.76 6.40 4.87
CA PHE A 147 16.10 5.93 4.55
C PHE A 147 16.24 5.77 3.05
N ASN A 148 17.21 6.44 2.44
CA ASN A 148 17.51 6.29 1.03
C ASN A 148 18.25 4.97 0.81
N THR A 149 17.72 4.09 -0.03
CA THR A 149 18.33 2.79 -0.33
C THR A 149 19.40 2.87 -1.41
N ILE A 150 19.42 3.98 -2.14
CA ILE A 150 20.46 4.34 -3.11
C ILE A 150 21.08 5.64 -2.62
N ALA A 151 22.41 5.64 -2.42
CA ALA A 151 23.14 6.84 -2.01
C ALA A 151 22.96 7.97 -3.02
N ARG A 152 22.72 9.17 -2.52
CA ARG A 152 22.66 10.39 -3.35
C ARG A 152 24.06 10.98 -3.49
N ALA A 153 24.27 11.74 -4.57
CA ALA A 153 25.53 12.44 -4.78
C ALA A 153 25.79 13.41 -3.60
N GLY A 154 26.86 13.13 -2.82
CA GLY A 154 27.26 13.95 -1.65
C GLY A 154 26.83 13.40 -0.27
N GLU A 155 26.19 12.22 -0.22
CA GLU A 155 25.94 11.45 1.02
C GLU A 155 27.00 10.39 1.25
#